data_8f24ef9000e7738ce67097eabd98095c
#
_entry.id   8f24ef9000e7738ce67097eabd98095c
#
_cell.length_a   1.000
_cell.length_b   1.000
_cell.length_c   1.000
_cell.angle_alpha   90.00
_cell.angle_beta   90.00
_cell.angle_gamma   90.00
#
_symmetry.space_group_name_H-M   'P 1'
#
loop_
_entity.id
_entity.type
_entity.pdbx_description
1 polymer ?
#
loop_
_entity_poly.entity_id
_entity_poly.type
_entity_poly.pdbx_seq_one_letter_code
_entity_poly.pdbx_strand_id
1 'polypeptide(L)'
;MASKFFRAAAALLLIFASCVARAEDKPVNTIKEVYERLGTCWKPPPPTRAYPMDITVVVSFNRSGAILGRPRITYESAAANDNDRLAYRVAVMEALQRCTPMPFTESMAGAVAGHPFAVQFRNHLKTQEKRAWLSPKIL
;
A
#
# COMPACT_ATOMS: atom_id res chain seq x y z
N MET A 1 -62.62 -17.88 -36.15
CA MET A 1 -61.83 -19.13 -36.08
C MET A 1 -60.39 -18.79 -35.76
N ALA A 2 -59.83 -19.51 -34.82
CA ALA A 2 -58.44 -19.52 -34.39
C ALA A 2 -57.89 -18.20 -33.79
N SER A 3 -58.13 -18.05 -32.52
CA SER A 3 -57.45 -17.22 -31.58
C SER A 3 -56.00 -17.68 -31.46
N LYS A 4 -55.04 -16.78 -31.72
CA LYS A 4 -53.61 -16.99 -31.39
C LYS A 4 -53.25 -16.09 -30.21
N PHE A 5 -53.21 -16.70 -29.05
CA PHE A 5 -52.69 -16.10 -27.84
C PHE A 5 -51.16 -15.86 -27.97
N PHE A 6 -50.81 -14.62 -28.09
CA PHE A 6 -49.40 -14.18 -28.02
C PHE A 6 -49.04 -13.97 -26.54
N ARG A 7 -48.39 -14.97 -25.93
CA ARG A 7 -47.81 -14.85 -24.61
C ARG A 7 -46.52 -14.04 -24.72
N ALA A 8 -46.58 -12.80 -24.38
CA ALA A 8 -45.39 -11.98 -24.15
C ALA A 8 -44.76 -12.36 -22.82
N ALA A 9 -43.67 -13.12 -22.87
CA ALA A 9 -42.82 -13.37 -21.71
C ALA A 9 -41.94 -12.13 -21.50
N ALA A 10 -42.31 -11.28 -20.55
CA ALA A 10 -41.46 -10.20 -20.08
C ALA A 10 -40.32 -10.79 -19.23
N ALA A 11 -39.14 -10.92 -19.83
CA ALA A 11 -37.93 -11.27 -19.11
C ALA A 11 -37.45 -10.00 -18.32
N LEU A 12 -37.75 -10.01 -17.02
CA LEU A 12 -37.25 -8.99 -16.09
C LEU A 12 -35.77 -9.28 -15.82
N LEU A 13 -34.89 -8.60 -16.54
CA LEU A 13 -33.45 -8.58 -16.28
C LEU A 13 -33.20 -7.73 -15.02
N LEU A 14 -33.14 -8.40 -13.87
CA LEU A 14 -32.63 -7.82 -12.64
C LEU A 14 -31.13 -7.61 -12.78
N ILE A 15 -30.75 -6.42 -13.20
CA ILE A 15 -29.37 -5.95 -13.15
C ILE A 15 -29.07 -5.70 -11.66
N PHE A 16 -28.45 -6.69 -11.01
CA PHE A 16 -27.82 -6.49 -9.72
C PHE A 16 -26.62 -5.55 -9.95
N ALA A 17 -26.84 -4.26 -9.78
CA ALA A 17 -25.78 -3.31 -9.59
C ALA A 17 -25.12 -3.66 -8.25
N SER A 18 -24.07 -4.49 -8.32
CA SER A 18 -23.18 -4.73 -7.20
C SER A 18 -22.51 -3.39 -6.86
N CYS A 19 -23.13 -2.66 -5.94
CA CYS A 19 -22.52 -1.51 -5.29
C CYS A 19 -21.36 -2.08 -4.46
N VAL A 20 -20.18 -2.20 -5.07
CA VAL A 20 -18.95 -2.40 -4.31
C VAL A 20 -18.77 -1.14 -3.49
N ALA A 21 -19.18 -1.20 -2.23
CA ALA A 21 -18.85 -0.17 -1.25
C ALA A 21 -17.33 -0.13 -1.16
N ARG A 22 -16.70 0.77 -1.92
CA ARG A 22 -15.34 1.18 -1.63
C ARG A 22 -15.39 1.77 -0.24
N ALA A 23 -14.66 1.15 0.70
CA ALA A 23 -14.35 1.81 1.95
C ALA A 23 -13.84 3.20 1.56
N GLU A 24 -14.58 4.25 1.94
CA GLU A 24 -14.18 5.62 1.67
C GLU A 24 -12.81 5.81 2.31
N ASP A 25 -11.80 5.97 1.49
CA ASP A 25 -10.45 6.20 1.94
C ASP A 25 -10.44 7.52 2.70
N LYS A 26 -10.23 7.45 4.02
CA LYS A 26 -10.16 8.63 4.86
C LYS A 26 -9.18 9.64 4.25
N PRO A 27 -9.58 10.89 4.02
CA PRO A 27 -8.69 11.90 3.44
C PRO A 27 -7.47 12.11 4.32
N VAL A 28 -6.31 12.24 3.68
CA VAL A 28 -5.03 12.51 4.32
C VAL A 28 -4.82 14.02 4.45
N ASN A 29 -4.76 14.51 5.67
CA ASN A 29 -4.66 15.95 5.98
C ASN A 29 -3.38 16.36 6.70
N THR A 30 -2.54 15.41 7.10
CA THR A 30 -1.28 15.68 7.81
C THR A 30 -0.15 14.85 7.24
N ILE A 31 1.09 15.31 7.43
CA ILE A 31 2.30 14.56 7.05
C ILE A 31 2.34 13.21 7.78
N LYS A 32 1.95 13.18 9.05
CA LYS A 32 1.88 11.94 9.83
C LYS A 32 0.97 10.92 9.17
N GLU A 33 -0.23 11.33 8.72
CA GLU A 33 -1.19 10.47 8.03
C GLU A 33 -0.65 9.95 6.69
N VAL A 34 0.22 10.70 5.99
CA VAL A 34 0.92 10.21 4.79
C VAL A 34 1.76 8.98 5.13
N TYR A 35 2.58 9.08 6.18
CA TYR A 35 3.43 7.96 6.60
C TYR A 35 2.62 6.77 7.13
N GLU A 36 1.57 7.03 7.91
CA GLU A 36 0.66 5.98 8.40
C GLU A 36 -0.01 5.26 7.24
N ARG A 37 -0.50 6.00 6.26
CA ARG A 37 -1.13 5.44 5.07
C ARG A 37 -0.16 4.57 4.27
N LEU A 38 1.05 5.04 4.01
CA LEU A 38 2.08 4.27 3.33
C LEU A 38 2.44 3.00 4.10
N GLY A 39 2.47 3.07 5.44
CA GLY A 39 2.67 1.93 6.31
C GLY A 39 1.60 0.85 6.18
N THR A 40 0.33 1.24 5.99
CA THR A 40 -0.77 0.26 5.79
C THR A 40 -0.66 -0.51 4.48
N CYS A 41 -0.03 0.06 3.47
CA CYS A 41 0.20 -0.59 2.18
C CYS A 41 1.46 -1.45 2.17
N TRP A 42 2.31 -1.33 3.18
CA TRP A 42 3.55 -2.08 3.27
C TRP A 42 3.31 -3.56 3.56
N LYS A 43 3.79 -4.40 2.66
CA LYS A 43 3.79 -5.86 2.81
C LYS A 43 5.20 -6.37 2.53
N PRO A 44 6.02 -6.56 3.57
CA PRO A 44 7.38 -7.05 3.38
C PRO A 44 7.39 -8.46 2.79
N PRO A 45 8.42 -8.82 2.03
CA PRO A 45 8.62 -10.19 1.63
C PRO A 45 8.70 -11.11 2.86
N PRO A 46 8.17 -12.35 2.79
CA PRO A 46 8.27 -13.27 3.90
C PRO A 46 9.73 -13.69 4.14
N PRO A 47 10.14 -13.98 5.40
CA PRO A 47 11.52 -14.37 5.73
C PRO A 47 12.03 -15.60 4.99
N THR A 48 11.12 -16.45 4.52
CA THR A 48 11.45 -17.64 3.70
C THR A 48 11.87 -17.29 2.28
N ARG A 49 11.57 -16.06 1.83
CA ARG A 49 11.87 -15.61 0.46
C ARG A 49 13.03 -14.61 0.42
N ALA A 50 13.14 -13.75 1.41
CA ALA A 50 14.17 -12.74 1.48
C ALA A 50 14.60 -12.49 2.94
N TYR A 51 15.90 -12.24 3.15
CA TYR A 51 16.39 -11.84 4.46
C TYR A 51 15.81 -10.47 4.85
N PRO A 52 15.33 -10.33 6.10
CA PRO A 52 14.74 -9.08 6.54
C PRO A 52 15.71 -7.90 6.46
N MET A 53 15.26 -6.82 5.85
CA MET A 53 16.04 -5.60 5.68
C MET A 53 15.19 -4.36 5.81
N ASP A 54 15.84 -3.24 6.06
CA ASP A 54 15.23 -1.92 5.97
C ASP A 54 15.59 -1.27 4.62
N ILE A 55 14.64 -0.54 4.06
CA ILE A 55 14.81 0.17 2.80
C ILE A 55 14.19 1.57 2.92
N THR A 56 14.92 2.59 2.48
CA THR A 56 14.42 3.97 2.45
C THR A 56 14.25 4.44 1.02
N VAL A 57 13.11 5.02 0.73
CA VAL A 57 12.74 5.52 -0.59
C VAL A 57 12.32 6.97 -0.49
N VAL A 58 12.81 7.81 -1.39
CA VAL A 58 12.33 9.17 -1.56
C VAL A 58 11.28 9.19 -2.66
N VAL A 59 10.10 9.67 -2.32
CA VAL A 59 8.94 9.78 -3.20
C VAL A 59 8.33 11.17 -3.11
N SER A 60 7.84 11.69 -4.22
CA SER A 60 7.06 12.94 -4.25
C SER A 60 5.70 12.67 -4.87
N PHE A 61 4.71 13.48 -4.48
CA PHE A 61 3.35 13.39 -5.01
C PHE A 61 2.98 14.68 -5.74
N ASN A 62 2.12 14.56 -6.75
CA ASN A 62 1.46 15.71 -7.34
C ASN A 62 0.19 16.08 -6.55
N ARG A 63 -0.51 17.14 -6.96
CA ARG A 63 -1.74 17.58 -6.29
C ARG A 63 -2.85 16.53 -6.28
N SER A 64 -2.90 15.65 -7.26
CA SER A 64 -3.89 14.56 -7.31
C SER A 64 -3.53 13.35 -6.43
N GLY A 65 -2.39 13.39 -5.75
CA GLY A 65 -1.89 12.28 -4.93
C GLY A 65 -1.18 11.19 -5.71
N ALA A 66 -1.00 11.35 -7.01
CA ALA A 66 -0.20 10.43 -7.82
C ALA A 66 1.30 10.68 -7.61
N ILE A 67 2.10 9.63 -7.80
CA ILE A 67 3.55 9.74 -7.70
C ILE A 67 4.08 10.66 -8.79
N LEU A 68 4.88 11.63 -8.40
CA LEU A 68 5.56 12.56 -9.29
C LEU A 68 6.98 12.06 -9.57
N GLY A 69 7.25 11.75 -10.83
CA GLY A 69 8.55 11.23 -11.24
C GLY A 69 8.80 9.79 -10.80
N ARG A 70 10.07 9.43 -10.58
CA ARG A 70 10.48 8.09 -10.15
C ARG A 70 10.89 8.09 -8.70
N PRO A 71 10.35 7.17 -7.87
CA PRO A 71 10.85 6.94 -6.53
C PRO A 71 12.34 6.58 -6.55
N ARG A 72 13.11 7.12 -5.59
CA ARG A 72 14.53 6.84 -5.47
C ARG A 72 14.83 6.09 -4.18
N ILE A 73 15.50 4.97 -4.30
CA ILE A 73 16.02 4.23 -3.15
C ILE A 73 17.29 4.96 -2.68
N THR A 74 17.32 5.36 -1.42
CA THR A 74 18.45 6.09 -0.82
C THR A 74 19.19 5.30 0.25
N TYR A 75 18.57 4.23 0.74
CA TYR A 75 19.19 3.33 1.72
C TYR A 75 18.67 1.90 1.56
N GLU A 76 19.56 0.95 1.71
CA GLU A 76 19.28 -0.48 1.83
C GLU A 76 20.22 -1.07 2.87
N SER A 77 19.73 -2.00 3.71
CA SER A 77 20.55 -2.66 4.72
C SER A 77 21.75 -3.36 4.09
N ALA A 78 22.95 -3.16 4.65
CA ALA A 78 24.21 -3.64 4.10
C ALA A 78 24.31 -5.17 4.08
N ALA A 79 23.67 -5.86 5.03
CA ALA A 79 23.71 -7.32 5.15
C ALA A 79 22.90 -8.07 4.09
N ALA A 80 22.03 -7.37 3.33
CA ALA A 80 21.19 -7.97 2.31
C ALA A 80 21.99 -8.30 1.04
N ASN A 81 21.74 -9.47 0.47
CA ASN A 81 22.26 -9.84 -0.85
C ASN A 81 21.41 -9.23 -1.99
N ASP A 82 21.83 -9.40 -3.24
CA ASP A 82 21.17 -8.79 -4.38
C ASP A 82 19.74 -9.32 -4.60
N ASN A 83 19.48 -10.60 -4.31
CA ASN A 83 18.14 -11.17 -4.42
C ASN A 83 17.20 -10.61 -3.35
N ASP A 84 17.69 -10.44 -2.12
CA ASP A 84 16.93 -9.83 -1.04
C ASP A 84 16.58 -8.39 -1.40
N ARG A 85 17.54 -7.61 -1.87
CA ARG A 85 17.35 -6.23 -2.31
C ARG A 85 16.31 -6.13 -3.41
N LEU A 86 16.38 -7.01 -4.41
CA LEU A 86 15.40 -7.02 -5.50
C LEU A 86 13.99 -7.31 -4.98
N ALA A 87 13.82 -8.30 -4.10
CA ALA A 87 12.53 -8.63 -3.51
C ALA A 87 11.93 -7.45 -2.73
N TYR A 88 12.75 -6.73 -1.96
CA TYR A 88 12.30 -5.55 -1.22
C TYR A 88 12.00 -4.35 -2.11
N ARG A 89 12.78 -4.12 -3.16
CA ARG A 89 12.51 -3.08 -4.16
C ARG A 89 11.16 -3.28 -4.83
N VAL A 90 10.86 -4.52 -5.22
CA VAL A 90 9.56 -4.88 -5.80
C VAL A 90 8.44 -4.63 -4.78
N ALA A 91 8.60 -5.12 -3.55
CA ALA A 91 7.60 -4.94 -2.49
C ALA A 91 7.31 -3.46 -2.18
N VAL A 92 8.34 -2.60 -2.19
CA VAL A 92 8.18 -1.15 -2.02
C VAL A 92 7.39 -0.54 -3.17
N MET A 93 7.72 -0.87 -4.41
CA MET A 93 6.99 -0.34 -5.57
C MET A 93 5.52 -0.78 -5.56
N GLU A 94 5.24 -2.01 -5.18
CA GLU A 94 3.88 -2.52 -5.00
C GLU A 94 3.14 -1.78 -3.86
N ALA A 95 3.81 -1.49 -2.74
CA ALA A 95 3.23 -0.71 -1.64
C ALA A 95 2.86 0.71 -2.10
N LEU A 96 3.75 1.38 -2.81
CA LEU A 96 3.49 2.70 -3.38
C LEU A 96 2.32 2.67 -4.36
N GLN A 97 2.23 1.66 -5.22
CA GLN A 97 1.11 1.50 -6.16
C GLN A 97 -0.22 1.28 -5.43
N ARG A 98 -0.25 0.47 -4.35
CA ARG A 98 -1.46 0.24 -3.56
C ARG A 98 -1.95 1.48 -2.84
N CYS A 99 -1.04 2.36 -2.44
CA CYS A 99 -1.36 3.59 -1.70
C CYS A 99 -1.64 4.80 -2.57
N THR A 100 -1.42 4.71 -3.87
CA THR A 100 -1.60 5.84 -4.78
C THR A 100 -2.77 5.62 -5.74
N PRO A 101 -3.51 6.67 -6.11
CA PRO A 101 -3.32 8.06 -5.67
C PRO A 101 -3.62 8.27 -4.18
N MET A 102 -2.78 9.07 -3.52
CA MET A 102 -2.97 9.43 -2.11
C MET A 102 -4.19 10.35 -1.97
N PRO A 103 -5.16 10.03 -1.10
CA PRO A 103 -6.39 10.83 -0.98
C PRO A 103 -6.15 12.08 -0.14
N PHE A 104 -5.36 13.01 -0.63
CA PHE A 104 -5.09 14.28 0.04
C PHE A 104 -6.34 15.15 0.14
N THR A 105 -6.49 15.86 1.27
CA THR A 105 -7.36 17.03 1.31
C THR A 105 -6.81 18.10 0.37
N GLU A 106 -7.65 19.04 -0.08
CA GLU A 106 -7.22 20.14 -0.96
C GLU A 106 -6.07 20.96 -0.34
N SER A 107 -6.18 21.26 0.95
CA SER A 107 -5.14 21.96 1.71
C SER A 107 -3.82 21.19 1.74
N MET A 108 -3.88 19.90 2.04
CA MET A 108 -2.70 19.04 2.08
C MET A 108 -2.06 18.89 0.70
N ALA A 109 -2.87 18.69 -0.34
CA ALA A 109 -2.40 18.59 -1.72
C ALA A 109 -1.62 19.85 -2.15
N GLY A 110 -2.12 21.04 -1.79
CA GLY A 110 -1.42 22.30 -2.06
C GLY A 110 -0.12 22.45 -1.30
N ALA A 111 -0.06 21.95 -0.06
CA ALA A 111 1.11 22.06 0.79
C ALA A 111 2.24 21.11 0.39
N VAL A 112 1.93 19.90 -0.07
CA VAL A 112 2.92 18.84 -0.29
C VAL A 112 3.27 18.55 -1.73
N ALA A 113 2.52 19.10 -2.70
CA ALA A 113 2.78 18.85 -4.11
C ALA A 113 4.23 19.19 -4.49
N GLY A 114 4.93 18.21 -5.06
CA GLY A 114 6.33 18.35 -5.47
C GLY A 114 7.36 18.23 -4.35
N HIS A 115 6.94 18.18 -3.07
CA HIS A 115 7.88 18.00 -1.97
C HIS A 115 8.28 16.53 -1.79
N PRO A 116 9.57 16.22 -1.57
CA PRO A 116 10.05 14.87 -1.36
C PRO A 116 9.74 14.37 0.05
N PHE A 117 9.32 13.11 0.14
CA PHE A 117 9.16 12.37 1.39
C PHE A 117 10.18 11.24 1.44
N ALA A 118 10.99 11.18 2.48
CA ALA A 118 11.85 10.04 2.76
C ALA A 118 11.06 9.02 3.60
N VAL A 119 10.65 7.93 2.98
CA VAL A 119 9.84 6.89 3.60
C VAL A 119 10.71 5.68 3.90
N GLN A 120 10.77 5.29 5.16
CA GLN A 120 11.49 4.10 5.59
C GLN A 120 10.53 2.93 5.77
N PHE A 121 10.71 1.89 4.96
CA PHE A 121 10.01 0.62 5.08
C PHE A 121 10.89 -0.34 5.87
N ARG A 122 10.39 -0.79 7.01
CA ARG A 122 11.12 -1.67 7.93
C ARG A 122 10.48 -3.04 7.99
N ASN A 123 11.32 -4.04 8.12
CA ASN A 123 10.86 -5.38 8.45
C ASN A 123 11.39 -5.78 9.84
N HIS A 124 10.52 -5.66 10.85
CA HIS A 124 10.89 -5.86 12.24
C HIS A 124 10.93 -7.35 12.63
N LEU A 125 12.02 -8.03 12.34
CA LEU A 125 12.33 -9.27 13.07
C LEU A 125 12.95 -9.01 14.47
N LYS A 126 13.40 -7.79 14.73
CA LYS A 126 14.02 -7.40 16.01
C LYS A 126 13.10 -7.56 17.24
N THR A 127 11.79 -7.63 17.03
CA THR A 127 10.84 -7.80 18.14
C THR A 127 10.83 -9.23 18.70
N GLN A 128 11.13 -10.23 17.88
CA GLN A 128 11.21 -11.62 18.34
C GLN A 128 12.53 -11.90 19.09
N GLU A 129 13.62 -11.32 18.63
CA GLU A 129 14.92 -11.45 19.30
C GLU A 129 14.88 -10.81 20.69
N LYS A 130 14.28 -9.63 20.84
CA LYS A 130 14.10 -8.98 22.13
C LYS A 130 13.24 -9.78 23.11
N ARG A 131 12.25 -10.55 22.62
CA ARG A 131 11.44 -11.46 23.45
C ARG A 131 12.20 -12.72 23.85
N ALA A 132 13.11 -13.22 23.02
CA ALA A 132 13.94 -14.39 23.35
C ALA A 132 14.89 -14.11 24.53
N TRP A 133 15.38 -12.87 24.66
CA TRP A 133 16.24 -12.47 25.81
C TRP A 133 15.47 -12.26 27.10
N LEU A 134 14.15 -12.07 27.04
CA LEU A 134 13.29 -11.85 28.22
C LEU A 134 12.62 -13.14 28.71
N SER A 135 12.82 -14.27 28.04
CA SER A 135 12.36 -15.56 28.55
C SER A 135 13.28 -16.02 29.67
N PRO A 136 12.80 -16.15 30.92
CA PRO A 136 13.63 -16.70 31.97
C PRO A 136 14.02 -18.12 31.59
N LYS A 137 15.33 -18.40 31.54
CA LYS A 137 15.83 -19.77 31.50
C LYS A 137 15.32 -20.46 32.76
N ILE A 138 14.29 -21.27 32.61
CA ILE A 138 13.89 -22.21 33.64
C ILE A 138 14.95 -23.29 33.63
N LEU A 139 15.82 -23.27 34.65
CA LEU A 139 16.71 -24.35 35.00
C LEU A 139 15.89 -25.47 35.64
#